data_b4bb525e311c99a28bb003feabfabfae
#
_entry.id   b4bb525e311c99a28bb003feabfabfae
#
_cell.length_a   1.000
_cell.length_b   1.000
_cell.length_c   1.000
_cell.angle_alpha   90.00
_cell.angle_beta   90.00
_cell.angle_gamma   90.00
#
_symmetry.space_group_name_H-M   'P 1'
#
loop_
_entity.id
_entity.type
_entity.pdbx_description
1 polymer ?
#
loop_
_entity_poly.entity_id
_entity_poly.type
_entity_poly.pdbx_seq_one_letter_code
_entity_poly.pdbx_strand_id
1 'polypeptide(L)' 'MITPSQIRQKKISTVEGGGYDRNEVNELLLEVIESYEAVYAENKELYRKMEILANRIEEYRADED' A
#
# COMPACT_ATOMS: atom_id res chain seq x y z
N MET A 1 2.32 9.12 3.17
CA MET A 1 2.55 7.80 2.55
C MET A 1 3.32 7.97 1.24
N ILE A 2 4.38 7.21 1.05
CA ILE A 2 5.19 7.34 -0.16
C ILE A 2 4.51 6.61 -1.33
N THR A 3 4.52 7.26 -2.51
CA THR A 3 3.90 6.70 -3.73
C THR A 3 4.93 5.96 -4.57
N PRO A 4 4.49 5.05 -5.48
CA PRO A 4 5.43 4.39 -6.40
C PRO A 4 6.26 5.38 -7.22
N SER A 5 5.66 6.50 -7.64
CA SER A 5 6.36 7.55 -8.38
C SER A 5 7.47 8.17 -7.55
N GLN A 6 7.20 8.45 -6.29
CA GLN A 6 8.19 9.00 -5.37
C GLN A 6 9.34 8.02 -5.13
N ILE A 7 9.05 6.73 -5.06
CA ILE A 7 10.08 5.70 -4.92
C ILE A 7 11.00 5.69 -6.14
N ARG A 8 10.44 5.76 -7.34
CA ARG A 8 11.23 5.78 -8.59
C ARG A 8 12.13 7.01 -8.69
N GLN A 9 11.67 8.12 -8.14
CA GLN A 9 12.39 9.40 -8.21
C GLN A 9 13.36 9.60 -7.05
N LYS A 10 13.36 8.72 -6.07
CA LYS A 10 14.20 8.84 -4.89
C LYS A 10 15.68 8.70 -5.27
N LYS A 11 16.46 9.69 -4.88
CA LYS A 11 17.91 9.65 -5.06
C LYS A 11 18.55 9.37 -3.72
N ILE A 12 19.45 8.39 -3.72
CA ILE A 12 20.17 7.98 -2.52
C ILE A 12 21.62 8.37 -2.69
N SER A 13 22.19 9.00 -1.66
CA SER A 13 23.57 9.44 -1.68
C SER A 13 24.52 8.24 -1.74
N THR A 14 25.59 8.39 -2.53
CA THR A 14 26.65 7.37 -2.56
C THR A 14 27.71 7.71 -1.53
N VAL A 15 28.39 6.69 -1.05
CA VAL A 15 29.50 6.82 -0.11
C VAL A 15 30.82 6.53 -0.82
N GLU A 16 31.94 6.83 -0.19
CA GLU A 16 33.26 6.49 -0.72
C GLU A 16 33.36 4.97 -0.90
N GLY A 17 33.88 4.56 -2.03
CA GLY A 17 33.93 3.13 -2.39
C GLY A 17 32.81 2.66 -3.30
N GLY A 18 31.83 3.54 -3.63
CA GLY A 18 30.81 3.29 -4.63
C GLY A 18 29.52 2.63 -4.14
N GLY A 19 29.34 2.52 -2.82
CA GLY A 19 28.07 2.03 -2.25
C GLY A 19 27.10 3.16 -1.98
N TYR A 20 25.86 2.80 -1.62
CA TYR A 20 24.85 3.76 -1.16
C TYR A 20 24.93 3.97 0.34
N ASP A 21 24.44 5.13 0.79
CA ASP A 21 24.34 5.42 2.22
C ASP A 21 23.37 4.43 2.88
N ARG A 22 23.87 3.66 3.85
CA ARG A 22 23.09 2.64 4.53
C ARG A 22 21.87 3.20 5.26
N ASN A 23 22.05 4.34 5.92
CA ASN A 23 20.97 4.96 6.69
C ASN A 23 19.85 5.44 5.78
N GLU A 24 20.20 6.07 4.66
CA GLU A 24 19.21 6.53 3.68
C GLU A 24 18.44 5.36 3.06
N VAL A 25 19.12 4.27 2.75
CA VAL A 25 18.48 3.06 2.22
C VAL A 25 17.51 2.47 3.25
N ASN A 26 17.94 2.38 4.51
CA ASN A 26 17.08 1.86 5.57
C ASN A 26 15.85 2.74 5.79
N GLU A 27 16.01 4.06 5.79
CA GLU A 27 14.89 4.99 5.91
C GLU A 27 13.89 4.83 4.78
N LEU A 28 14.39 4.69 3.55
CA LEU A 28 13.52 4.48 2.39
C LEU A 28 12.74 3.16 2.52
N LEU A 29 13.40 2.09 2.95
CA LEU A 29 12.76 0.81 3.15
C LEU A 29 11.66 0.88 4.22
N LEU A 30 11.92 1.61 5.32
CA LEU A 30 10.91 1.80 6.36
C LEU A 30 9.69 2.56 5.84
N GLU A 31 9.90 3.61 5.06
CA GLU A 31 8.81 4.36 4.44
C GLU A 31 7.98 3.48 3.50
N VAL A 32 8.66 2.65 2.71
CA VAL A 32 7.98 1.72 1.79
C VAL A 32 7.16 0.70 2.58
N ILE A 33 7.73 0.14 3.64
CA ILE A 33 7.03 -0.84 4.47
C ILE A 33 5.78 -0.22 5.10
N GLU A 34 5.90 0.95 5.70
CA GLU A 34 4.77 1.65 6.31
C GLU A 34 3.67 1.94 5.30
N SER A 35 4.04 2.40 4.11
CA SER A 35 3.09 2.68 3.04
C SER A 35 2.42 1.40 2.53
N TYR A 36 3.18 0.33 2.38
CA TYR A 36 2.64 -0.96 1.98
C TYR A 36 1.64 -1.50 2.99
N GLU A 37 1.97 -1.41 4.28
CA GLU A 37 1.08 -1.86 5.34
C GLU A 37 -0.22 -1.05 5.36
N ALA A 38 -0.14 0.26 5.15
CA ALA A 38 -1.31 1.13 5.09
C ALA A 38 -2.22 0.77 3.92
N VAL A 39 -1.64 0.57 2.73
CA VAL A 39 -2.40 0.19 1.53
C VAL A 39 -3.01 -1.20 1.69
N TYR A 40 -2.26 -2.12 2.28
CA TYR A 40 -2.76 -3.47 2.54
C TYR A 40 -3.99 -3.44 3.46
N ALA A 41 -3.94 -2.62 4.52
CA ALA A 41 -5.07 -2.46 5.43
C ALA A 41 -6.27 -1.84 4.74
N GLU A 42 -6.06 -0.82 3.90
CA GLU A 42 -7.11 -0.19 3.10
C GLU A 42 -7.76 -1.17 2.13
N ASN A 43 -6.95 -1.99 1.44
CA ASN A 43 -7.46 -3.00 0.54
C ASN A 43 -8.33 -4.03 1.26
N LYS A 44 -7.88 -4.48 2.41
CA LYS A 44 -8.61 -5.44 3.23
C LYS A 44 -9.98 -4.87 3.62
N GLU A 45 -10.02 -3.60 4.02
CA GLU A 45 -11.27 -2.92 4.38
C GLU A 45 -12.20 -2.75 3.17
N LEU A 46 -11.64 -2.42 2.01
CA LEU A 46 -12.41 -2.29 0.78
C LEU A 46 -13.04 -3.63 0.35
N TYR A 47 -12.29 -4.72 0.42
CA TYR A 47 -12.82 -6.05 0.11
C TYR A 47 -13.94 -6.43 1.06
N ARG A 48 -13.80 -6.11 2.33
CA ARG A 48 -14.86 -6.37 3.32
C ARG A 48 -16.13 -5.60 2.99
N LYS A 49 -16.01 -4.32 2.60
CA LYS A 49 -17.16 -3.50 2.19
C LYS A 49 -17.82 -4.03 0.92
N MET A 50 -17.03 -4.49 -0.04
CA MET A 50 -17.55 -5.10 -1.26
C MET A 50 -18.34 -6.35 -0.97
N GLU A 51 -17.87 -7.17 -0.05
CA GLU A 51 -18.55 -8.39 0.37
C GLU A 51 -19.89 -8.07 1.02
N ILE A 52 -19.93 -7.08 1.90
CA ILE A 52 -21.16 -6.63 2.53
C ILE A 52 -22.17 -6.13 1.50
N LEU A 53 -21.71 -5.35 0.52
CA LEU A 53 -22.57 -4.84 -0.56
C LEU A 53 -23.10 -5.98 -1.43
N ALA A 54 -22.27 -6.94 -1.76
CA ALA A 54 -22.69 -8.10 -2.56
C ALA A 54 -23.77 -8.90 -1.83
N ASN A 55 -23.63 -9.10 -0.53
CA ASN A 55 -24.63 -9.78 0.28
C ASN A 55 -25.96 -9.02 0.32
N ARG A 56 -25.92 -7.71 0.41
CA ARG A 56 -27.13 -6.88 0.39
C ARG A 56 -27.85 -6.96 -0.95
N ILE A 57 -27.11 -7.00 -2.05
CA ILE A 57 -27.69 -7.14 -3.38
C ILE A 57 -28.39 -8.51 -3.50
N GLU A 58 -27.80 -9.57 -3.01
CA GLU A 58 -28.42 -10.89 -3.00
C GLU A 58 -29.70 -10.91 -2.18
N GLU A 59 -29.70 -10.28 -1.01
CA GLU A 59 -30.90 -10.18 -0.17
C GLU A 59 -32.01 -9.43 -0.89
N TYR A 60 -31.69 -8.35 -1.60
CA TYR A 60 -32.65 -7.61 -2.41
C TYR A 60 -33.25 -8.45 -3.51
N ARG A 61 -32.45 -9.25 -4.20
CA ARG A 61 -32.91 -10.12 -5.27
C ARG A 61 -33.83 -11.23 -4.74
N ALA A 62 -33.52 -11.76 -3.58
CA ALA A 62 -34.35 -12.78 -2.94
C ALA A 62 -35.73 -12.23 -2.57
N ASP A 63 -35.80 -10.97 -2.17
CA ASP A 63 -37.07 -10.33 -1.80
C ASP A 63 -37.96 -9.97 -2.98
N GLU A 64 -37.38 -9.84 -4.18
CA GLU A 64 -38.13 -9.51 -5.39
C GLU A 64 -38.91 -10.69 -5.97
N ASP A 65 -38.57 -11.88 -5.58
CA ASP A 65 -39.27 -13.10 -5.99
C ASP A 65 -40.42 -13.40 -5.03
#